data_febf08e94e91ffaf1eef745108bf1955
#
_entry.id   febf08e94e91ffaf1eef745108bf1955
#
_cell.length_a   1.000
_cell.length_b   1.000
_cell.length_c   1.000
_cell.angle_alpha   90.00
_cell.angle_beta   90.00
_cell.angle_gamma   90.00
#
_symmetry.space_group_name_H-M   'P 1'
#
loop_
_entity.id
_entity.type
_entity.pdbx_description
1 polymer ?
#
loop_
_entity_poly.entity_id
_entity_poly.type
_entity_poly.pdbx_seq_one_letter_code
_entity_poly.pdbx_strand_id
1 'polypeptide(L)'
;MLKFQQKLKERKKMGSERSLSLFNGFTDFFSNDYLGLALHTEFQDFKPAGSTGSRLISGNSEEAQKTEKWIADFFQAEDALIFNSGYDANLGFFSSVP
;
A
#
# COMPACT_ATOMS: atom_id res chain seq x y z
N MET A 1 21.07 15.35 -14.30
CA MET A 1 21.81 14.54 -13.31
C MET A 1 22.35 15.38 -12.14
N LEU A 2 23.08 16.45 -12.39
CA LEU A 2 23.65 17.35 -11.36
C LEU A 2 22.63 17.96 -10.38
N LYS A 3 21.44 18.43 -10.85
CA LYS A 3 20.40 19.02 -10.00
C LYS A 3 19.79 18.01 -8.99
N PHE A 4 19.69 16.75 -9.38
CA PHE A 4 19.16 15.70 -8.50
C PHE A 4 20.14 15.38 -7.36
N GLN A 5 21.43 15.24 -7.70
CA GLN A 5 22.49 14.99 -6.72
C GLN A 5 22.63 16.14 -5.72
N GLN A 6 22.45 17.38 -6.19
CA GLN A 6 22.50 18.55 -5.33
C GLN A 6 21.31 18.54 -4.33
N LYS A 7 20.09 18.26 -4.77
CA LYS A 7 18.94 18.11 -3.90
C LYS A 7 19.09 16.99 -2.85
N LEU A 8 19.70 15.87 -3.21
CA LEU A 8 20.00 14.80 -2.26
C LEU A 8 21.00 15.25 -1.20
N LYS A 9 22.07 15.95 -1.59
CA LYS A 9 23.06 16.51 -0.65
C LYS A 9 22.42 17.51 0.31
N GLU A 10 21.54 18.36 -0.18
CA GLU A 10 20.80 19.32 0.65
C GLU A 10 19.90 18.61 1.67
N ARG A 11 19.13 17.59 1.24
CA ARG A 11 18.30 16.78 2.14
C ARG A 11 19.12 16.08 3.22
N LYS A 12 20.26 15.52 2.84
CA LYS A 12 21.19 14.88 3.77
C LYS A 12 21.73 15.88 4.80
N LYS A 13 22.12 17.08 4.36
CA LYS A 13 22.58 18.16 5.22
C LYS A 13 21.50 18.67 6.18
N MET A 14 20.23 18.63 5.75
CA MET A 14 19.07 19.04 6.55
C MET A 14 18.51 17.91 7.45
N GLY A 15 19.11 16.71 7.44
CA GLY A 15 18.60 15.55 8.17
C GLY A 15 17.22 15.06 7.67
N SER A 16 16.81 15.46 6.47
CA SER A 16 15.52 15.11 5.88
C SER A 16 15.60 14.00 4.81
N GLU A 17 16.76 13.37 4.70
CA GLU A 17 16.95 12.19 3.86
C GLU A 17 16.19 11.00 4.43
N ARG A 18 15.34 10.38 3.63
CA ARG A 18 14.66 9.13 4.00
C ARG A 18 15.50 7.96 3.51
N SER A 19 15.77 7.02 4.39
CA SER A 19 16.44 5.76 4.05
C SER A 19 15.56 4.58 4.44
N LEU A 20 15.68 3.48 3.70
CA LEU A 20 15.05 2.22 4.08
C LEU A 20 15.88 1.61 5.22
N SER A 21 15.23 1.33 6.34
CA SER A 21 15.86 0.74 7.50
C SER A 21 15.12 -0.52 7.93
N LEU A 22 15.86 -1.49 8.43
CA LEU A 22 15.31 -2.70 9.02
C LEU A 22 15.36 -2.55 10.55
N PHE A 23 14.22 -2.76 11.19
CA PHE A 23 14.05 -2.56 12.64
C PHE A 23 13.84 -3.89 13.36
N ASN A 24 14.62 -4.91 13.04
CA ASN A 24 14.53 -6.21 13.66
C ASN A 24 14.93 -6.14 15.15
N GLY A 25 14.10 -6.70 16.01
CA GLY A 25 14.36 -6.77 17.46
C GLY A 25 14.05 -5.49 18.25
N PHE A 26 13.46 -4.48 17.63
CA PHE A 26 12.98 -3.28 18.31
C PHE A 26 11.50 -3.41 18.68
N THR A 27 11.10 -2.73 19.74
CA THR A 27 9.68 -2.53 20.05
C THR A 27 9.10 -1.53 19.05
N ASP A 28 8.04 -1.92 18.39
CA ASP A 28 7.43 -1.13 17.32
C ASP A 28 6.44 -0.08 17.88
N PHE A 29 6.78 1.21 17.73
CA PHE A 29 5.94 2.34 18.10
C PHE A 29 5.54 3.22 16.91
N PHE A 30 5.85 2.83 15.67
CA PHE A 30 5.65 3.67 14.50
C PHE A 30 4.91 2.99 13.34
N SER A 31 4.69 1.68 13.38
CA SER A 31 3.84 1.00 12.39
C SER A 31 2.36 1.24 12.67
N ASN A 32 1.54 0.94 11.68
CA ASN A 32 0.08 0.94 11.82
C ASN A 32 -0.45 -0.43 12.30
N ASP A 33 0.43 -1.37 12.61
CA ASP A 33 0.06 -2.70 13.11
C ASP A 33 -0.19 -2.68 14.62
N TYR A 34 -1.15 -1.89 15.07
CA TYR A 34 -1.49 -1.69 16.48
C TYR A 34 -1.89 -2.96 17.23
N LEU A 35 -2.32 -3.99 16.52
CA LEU A 35 -2.73 -5.27 17.09
C LEU A 35 -1.67 -6.36 16.93
N GLY A 36 -0.54 -6.08 16.28
CA GLY A 36 0.53 -7.04 16.04
C GLY A 36 0.15 -8.18 15.10
N LEU A 37 -0.86 -7.99 14.25
CA LEU A 37 -1.39 -9.05 13.40
C LEU A 37 -0.40 -9.52 12.34
N ALA A 38 0.50 -8.64 11.89
CA ALA A 38 1.52 -9.00 10.90
C ALA A 38 2.46 -10.11 11.37
N LEU A 39 2.68 -10.24 12.69
CA LEU A 39 3.53 -11.28 13.28
C LEU A 39 2.78 -12.55 13.67
N HIS A 40 1.47 -12.47 13.84
CA HIS A 40 0.64 -13.55 14.41
C HIS A 40 -0.38 -14.12 13.43
N THR A 41 -0.51 -13.55 12.24
CA THR A 41 -1.47 -14.02 11.24
C THR A 41 -0.78 -14.92 10.23
N GLU A 42 -1.11 -16.20 10.24
CA GLU A 42 -0.75 -17.15 9.20
C GLU A 42 -1.80 -17.08 8.09
N PHE A 43 -1.42 -16.56 6.95
CA PHE A 43 -2.26 -16.58 5.75
C PHE A 43 -2.10 -17.96 5.08
N GLN A 44 -3.04 -18.85 5.35
CA GLN A 44 -3.08 -20.15 4.69
C GLN A 44 -3.74 -20.01 3.31
N ASP A 45 -3.03 -20.46 2.27
CA ASP A 45 -3.55 -20.82 0.94
C ASP A 45 -4.14 -19.75 0.03
N PHE A 46 -3.54 -18.56 -0.04
CA PHE A 46 -3.82 -17.67 -1.17
C PHE A 46 -3.04 -18.11 -2.41
N LYS A 47 -3.72 -18.72 -3.36
CA LYS A 47 -3.17 -19.01 -4.70
C LYS A 47 -4.11 -18.40 -5.77
N PRO A 48 -3.58 -17.53 -6.65
CA PRO A 48 -2.20 -17.03 -6.77
C PRO A 48 -1.86 -15.96 -5.70
N ALA A 49 -0.58 -15.89 -5.32
CA ALA A 49 -0.07 -15.01 -4.26
C ALA A 49 0.03 -13.54 -4.69
N GLY A 50 -0.94 -13.02 -5.41
CA GLY A 50 -1.01 -11.62 -5.83
C GLY A 50 -1.39 -11.42 -7.29
N SER A 51 -1.41 -10.14 -7.69
CA SER A 51 -1.77 -9.74 -9.05
C SER A 51 -0.60 -9.94 -10.01
N THR A 52 -0.89 -10.51 -11.18
CA THR A 52 0.10 -10.73 -12.25
C THR A 52 0.27 -9.54 -13.19
N GLY A 53 -0.42 -8.44 -12.94
CA GLY A 53 -0.37 -7.22 -13.74
C GLY A 53 -1.48 -6.24 -13.42
N SER A 54 -1.72 -5.30 -14.33
CA SER A 54 -2.85 -4.37 -14.20
C SER A 54 -4.19 -5.12 -14.19
N ARG A 55 -5.11 -4.72 -13.33
CA ARG A 55 -6.46 -5.30 -13.23
C ARG A 55 -7.25 -5.26 -14.54
N LEU A 56 -7.00 -4.25 -15.37
CA LEU A 56 -7.65 -4.13 -16.69
C LEU A 56 -7.05 -5.05 -17.77
N ILE A 57 -5.96 -5.76 -17.47
CA ILE A 57 -5.29 -6.67 -18.40
C ILE A 57 -5.32 -8.10 -17.85
N SER A 58 -4.50 -8.43 -16.88
CA SER A 58 -4.33 -9.79 -16.36
C SER A 58 -4.39 -9.89 -14.83
N GLY A 59 -4.43 -8.78 -14.13
CA GLY A 59 -4.29 -8.72 -12.68
C GLY A 59 -5.59 -8.75 -11.89
N ASN A 60 -6.76 -8.86 -12.55
CA ASN A 60 -8.01 -9.00 -11.83
C ASN A 60 -8.20 -10.43 -11.34
N SER A 61 -8.73 -10.61 -10.13
CA SER A 61 -9.02 -11.90 -9.55
C SER A 61 -10.42 -11.94 -8.93
N GLU A 62 -10.97 -13.13 -8.79
CA GLU A 62 -12.25 -13.32 -8.10
C GLU A 62 -12.16 -12.91 -6.63
N GLU A 63 -11.00 -13.16 -5.99
CA GLU A 63 -10.75 -12.80 -4.60
C GLU A 63 -10.80 -11.28 -4.41
N ALA A 64 -10.17 -10.53 -5.32
CA ALA A 64 -10.22 -9.07 -5.30
C ALA A 64 -11.66 -8.56 -5.40
N GLN A 65 -12.42 -9.09 -6.37
CA GLN A 65 -13.82 -8.69 -6.57
C GLN A 65 -14.72 -9.06 -5.38
N LYS A 66 -14.57 -10.27 -4.82
CA LYS A 66 -15.31 -10.70 -3.63
C LYS A 66 -14.97 -9.83 -2.42
N THR A 67 -13.70 -9.49 -2.26
CA THR A 67 -13.24 -8.62 -1.16
C THR A 67 -13.79 -7.21 -1.31
N GLU A 68 -13.75 -6.63 -2.51
CA GLU A 68 -14.33 -5.30 -2.78
C GLU A 68 -15.83 -5.29 -2.47
N LYS A 69 -16.57 -6.31 -2.93
CA LYS A 69 -17.99 -6.44 -2.62
C LYS A 69 -18.25 -6.55 -1.11
N TRP A 70 -17.48 -7.36 -0.41
CA TRP A 70 -17.61 -7.48 1.04
C TRP A 70 -17.32 -6.17 1.78
N ILE A 71 -16.29 -5.42 1.33
CA ILE A 71 -15.95 -4.09 1.88
C ILE A 71 -17.10 -3.10 1.62
N ALA A 72 -17.64 -3.06 0.41
CA ALA A 72 -18.78 -2.21 0.08
C ALA A 72 -19.99 -2.51 0.98
N ASP A 73 -20.35 -3.79 1.11
CA ASP A 73 -21.45 -4.22 1.98
C ASP A 73 -21.20 -3.85 3.46
N PHE A 74 -19.97 -4.04 3.95
CA PHE A 74 -19.58 -3.71 5.33
C PHE A 74 -19.74 -2.21 5.64
N PHE A 75 -19.31 -1.34 4.72
CA PHE A 75 -19.42 0.11 4.86
C PHE A 75 -20.73 0.69 4.36
N GLN A 76 -21.67 -0.14 3.90
CA GLN A 76 -22.96 0.28 3.31
C GLN A 76 -22.75 1.26 2.13
N ALA A 77 -21.71 1.04 1.33
CA ALA A 77 -21.39 1.79 0.13
C ALA A 77 -21.92 1.07 -1.13
N GLU A 78 -22.11 1.81 -2.21
CA GLU A 78 -22.56 1.23 -3.48
C GLU A 78 -21.48 0.33 -4.10
N ASP A 79 -20.21 0.69 -3.94
CA ASP A 79 -19.06 -0.05 -4.47
C ASP A 79 -17.79 0.24 -3.67
N ALA A 80 -16.74 -0.56 -3.88
CA ALA A 80 -15.43 -0.37 -3.29
C ALA A 80 -14.33 -0.74 -4.29
N LEU A 81 -13.18 -0.12 -4.18
CA LEU A 81 -12.01 -0.38 -5.00
C LEU A 81 -10.75 -0.44 -4.14
N ILE A 82 -10.01 -1.53 -4.28
CA ILE A 82 -8.76 -1.76 -3.54
C ILE A 82 -7.59 -1.17 -4.31
N PHE A 83 -6.74 -0.42 -3.61
CA PHE A 83 -5.47 0.11 -4.09
C PHE A 83 -4.29 -0.44 -3.29
N ASN A 84 -3.10 -0.44 -3.89
CA ASN A 84 -1.86 -0.87 -3.24
C ASN A 84 -1.44 0.03 -2.07
N SER A 85 -1.87 1.30 -2.10
CA SER A 85 -1.57 2.28 -1.06
C SER A 85 -2.62 3.39 -1.03
N GLY A 86 -2.73 4.07 0.11
CA GLY A 86 -3.56 5.27 0.20
C GLY A 86 -3.08 6.41 -0.71
N TYR A 87 -1.78 6.46 -1.03
CA TYR A 87 -1.24 7.40 -2.00
C TYR A 87 -1.80 7.16 -3.40
N ASP A 88 -1.80 5.90 -3.85
CA ASP A 88 -2.34 5.53 -5.18
C ASP A 88 -3.85 5.75 -5.25
N ALA A 89 -4.58 5.47 -4.17
CA ALA A 89 -6.01 5.77 -4.07
C ALA A 89 -6.28 7.27 -4.22
N ASN A 90 -5.56 8.10 -3.47
CA ASN A 90 -5.70 9.56 -3.55
C ASN A 90 -5.30 10.09 -4.94
N LEU A 91 -4.19 9.60 -5.51
CA LEU A 91 -3.75 9.99 -6.84
C LEU A 91 -4.79 9.61 -7.90
N GLY A 92 -5.31 8.38 -7.84
CA GLY A 92 -6.36 7.91 -8.73
C GLY A 92 -7.63 8.75 -8.62
N PHE A 93 -8.09 9.02 -7.41
CA PHE A 93 -9.28 9.81 -7.16
C PHE A 93 -9.12 11.25 -7.65
N PHE A 94 -8.12 11.97 -7.17
CA PHE A 94 -7.93 13.39 -7.51
C PHE A 94 -7.50 13.65 -8.96
N SER A 95 -6.98 12.64 -9.67
CA SER A 95 -6.69 12.76 -11.10
C SER A 95 -7.89 12.47 -12.00
N SER A 96 -8.91 11.81 -11.47
CA SER A 96 -10.06 11.33 -12.25
C SER A 96 -11.33 12.12 -11.99
N VAL A 97 -11.46 12.70 -10.81
CA VAL A 97 -12.62 13.52 -10.43
C VAL A 97 -12.31 14.99 -10.75
N PRO A 98 -13.11 15.65 -11.60
CA PRO A 98 -12.90 17.05 -11.97
C PRO A 98 -13.20 18.02 -10.81
#